data_bdc0bb4458aeb5c60868bd2e4fcd81e4
#
_entry.id   bdc0bb4458aeb5c60868bd2e4fcd81e4
#
_cell.length_a   1.000
_cell.length_b   1.000
_cell.length_c   1.000
_cell.angle_alpha   90.00
_cell.angle_beta   90.00
_cell.angle_gamma   90.00
#
_symmetry.space_group_name_H-M   'P 1'
#
loop_
_entity.id
_entity.type
_entity.pdbx_description
1 polymer ?
#
loop_
_entity_poly.entity_id
_entity_poly.type
_entity_poly.pdbx_seq_one_letter_code
_entity_poly.pdbx_strand_id
1 'polypeptide(L)'
;MKKIFLLFTLVFSFGVLADDHLPENFSMYQTNFLFNCPEPEMCFAAFDKYMNSPMVSKEKFEVDFFALQQNGWDESTHGVSWYFKDADQYAKAGELFATTKAGREFRKSMNNLEVETISDTLTVHSYGKVLAGETADNVVSLRWSLEVTDPAKFVPLWVNFSKSIEKYDWTSNGYGLQTHYLGNNGTGITHEIWASFNTVQDALAFLSGLNNSKEFAEYSPKSREYSKFKRSYMEVSLKQYNPD
;
A
#
# COMPACT_ATOMS: atom_id res chain seq x y z
N MET A 1 -7.58 52.85 3.97
CA MET A 1 -6.51 51.92 3.55
C MET A 1 -7.13 50.55 3.43
N LYS A 2 -7.40 50.12 2.19
CA LYS A 2 -7.99 48.79 1.90
C LYS A 2 -6.82 47.79 1.78
N LYS A 3 -6.78 46.83 2.71
CA LYS A 3 -5.83 45.69 2.60
C LYS A 3 -6.39 44.69 1.61
N ILE A 4 -5.75 44.57 0.46
CA ILE A 4 -6.00 43.53 -0.54
C ILE A 4 -5.33 42.27 -0.01
N PHE A 5 -6.12 41.26 0.40
CA PHE A 5 -5.65 39.91 0.65
C PHE A 5 -5.48 39.22 -0.71
N LEU A 6 -4.24 39.08 -1.13
CA LEU A 6 -3.89 38.26 -2.31
C LEU A 6 -3.92 36.79 -1.89
N LEU A 7 -5.01 36.12 -2.21
CA LEU A 7 -5.14 34.67 -2.04
C LEU A 7 -4.30 34.00 -3.13
N PHE A 8 -3.11 33.55 -2.77
CA PHE A 8 -2.28 32.69 -3.65
C PHE A 8 -2.95 31.31 -3.66
N THR A 9 -3.83 31.07 -4.62
CA THR A 9 -4.24 29.71 -5.01
C THR A 9 -3.08 29.08 -5.73
N LEU A 10 -2.27 28.29 -4.99
CA LEU A 10 -1.33 27.34 -5.59
C LEU A 10 -2.19 26.21 -6.20
N VAL A 11 -2.54 26.38 -7.46
CA VAL A 11 -3.08 25.28 -8.27
C VAL A 11 -1.89 24.36 -8.56
N PHE A 12 -1.67 23.37 -7.73
CA PHE A 12 -0.90 22.19 -8.12
C PHE A 12 -1.73 21.47 -9.19
N SER A 13 -1.50 21.81 -10.44
CA SER A 13 -1.87 20.95 -11.55
C SER A 13 -0.96 19.72 -11.50
N PHE A 14 -1.27 18.76 -10.62
CA PHE A 14 -0.87 17.39 -10.84
C PHE A 14 -1.58 16.97 -12.13
N GLY A 15 -0.85 16.94 -13.22
CA GLY A 15 -1.26 16.21 -14.38
C GLY A 15 -1.43 14.76 -13.93
N VAL A 16 -2.64 14.40 -13.55
CA VAL A 16 -3.05 13.03 -13.34
C VAL A 16 -2.92 12.39 -14.73
N LEU A 17 -1.83 11.69 -14.95
CA LEU A 17 -1.72 10.68 -16.00
C LEU A 17 -2.55 9.46 -15.53
N ALA A 18 -3.80 9.69 -15.16
CA ALA A 18 -4.59 8.74 -14.38
C ALA A 18 -5.44 7.80 -15.23
N ASP A 19 -5.46 7.90 -16.56
CA ASP A 19 -6.54 7.22 -17.28
C ASP A 19 -6.15 5.98 -18.10
N ASP A 20 -4.87 5.73 -18.39
CA ASP A 20 -4.53 4.59 -19.28
C ASP A 20 -3.72 3.47 -18.60
N HIS A 21 -3.50 3.52 -17.27
CA HIS A 21 -2.49 2.67 -16.64
C HIS A 21 -2.97 1.81 -15.47
N LEU A 22 -4.21 1.99 -15.03
CA LEU A 22 -4.81 1.12 -14.01
C LEU A 22 -5.88 0.22 -14.65
N PRO A 23 -5.96 -1.06 -14.30
CA PRO A 23 -7.09 -1.91 -14.67
C PRO A 23 -8.41 -1.30 -14.20
N GLU A 24 -9.52 -1.54 -14.93
CA GLU A 24 -10.86 -0.97 -14.61
C GLU A 24 -11.32 -1.22 -13.17
N ASN A 25 -10.90 -2.34 -12.57
CA ASN A 25 -11.25 -2.74 -11.21
C ASN A 25 -10.20 -2.39 -10.16
N PHE A 26 -9.17 -1.62 -10.52
CA PHE A 26 -8.09 -1.31 -9.59
C PHE A 26 -8.54 -0.24 -8.59
N SER A 27 -8.34 -0.51 -7.30
CA SER A 27 -8.66 0.44 -6.24
C SER A 27 -7.81 1.71 -6.35
N MET A 28 -8.45 2.89 -6.40
CA MET A 28 -7.75 4.17 -6.56
C MET A 28 -6.98 4.53 -5.30
N TYR A 29 -7.58 4.32 -4.12
CA TYR A 29 -7.02 4.71 -2.83
C TYR A 29 -6.70 3.49 -1.99
N GLN A 30 -5.60 3.57 -1.25
CA GLN A 30 -5.25 2.56 -0.25
C GLN A 30 -4.87 3.26 1.05
N THR A 31 -5.41 2.77 2.17
CA THR A 31 -4.95 3.17 3.50
C THR A 31 -4.19 2.02 4.12
N ASN A 32 -2.96 2.30 4.57
CA ASN A 32 -2.12 1.33 5.25
C ASN A 32 -1.94 1.73 6.71
N PHE A 33 -2.35 0.85 7.61
CA PHE A 33 -2.07 0.94 9.04
C PHE A 33 -1.02 -0.11 9.39
N LEU A 34 0.14 0.33 9.86
CA LEU A 34 1.15 -0.55 10.41
C LEU A 34 1.18 -0.36 11.93
N PHE A 35 1.19 -1.44 12.68
CA PHE A 35 1.09 -1.40 14.13
C PHE A 35 1.88 -2.50 14.81
N ASN A 36 2.30 -2.23 16.03
CA ASN A 36 2.79 -3.24 16.93
C ASN A 36 1.61 -3.91 17.64
N CYS A 37 1.53 -5.22 17.53
CA CYS A 37 0.50 -6.02 18.17
C CYS A 37 1.16 -6.98 19.16
N PRO A 38 1.08 -6.72 20.48
CA PRO A 38 1.67 -7.58 21.51
C PRO A 38 1.03 -8.97 21.57
N GLU A 39 -0.27 -9.06 21.24
CA GLU A 39 -1.04 -10.31 21.25
C GLU A 39 -1.69 -10.55 19.86
N PRO A 40 -0.95 -11.09 18.88
CA PRO A 40 -1.38 -11.17 17.47
C PRO A 40 -2.73 -11.85 17.26
N GLU A 41 -2.98 -12.99 17.93
CA GLU A 41 -4.24 -13.73 17.80
C GLU A 41 -5.43 -12.90 18.29
N MET A 42 -5.25 -12.14 19.38
CA MET A 42 -6.31 -11.30 19.94
C MET A 42 -6.56 -10.06 19.08
N CYS A 43 -5.51 -9.46 18.52
CA CYS A 43 -5.64 -8.37 17.56
C CYS A 43 -6.40 -8.83 16.32
N PHE A 44 -6.01 -9.96 15.76
CA PHE A 44 -6.70 -10.55 14.61
C PHE A 44 -8.17 -10.84 14.93
N ALA A 45 -8.46 -11.50 16.07
CA ALA A 45 -9.84 -11.82 16.46
C ALA A 45 -10.71 -10.56 16.62
N ALA A 46 -10.15 -9.49 17.20
CA ALA A 46 -10.87 -8.23 17.34
C ALA A 46 -11.13 -7.55 15.98
N PHE A 47 -10.16 -7.61 15.06
CA PHE A 47 -10.33 -7.10 13.72
C PHE A 47 -11.35 -7.92 12.92
N ASP A 48 -11.24 -9.25 12.97
CA ASP A 48 -12.18 -10.17 12.30
C ASP A 48 -13.62 -9.95 12.78
N LYS A 49 -13.81 -9.79 14.09
CA LYS A 49 -15.12 -9.44 14.66
C LYS A 49 -15.67 -8.12 14.12
N TYR A 50 -14.80 -7.11 13.94
CA TYR A 50 -15.20 -5.82 13.37
C TYR A 50 -15.64 -5.97 11.92
N MET A 51 -14.81 -6.62 11.08
CA MET A 51 -15.08 -6.84 9.66
C MET A 51 -16.36 -7.65 9.41
N ASN A 52 -16.62 -8.66 10.24
CA ASN A 52 -17.82 -9.51 10.16
C ASN A 52 -19.07 -8.90 10.83
N SER A 53 -18.97 -7.68 11.39
CA SER A 53 -20.15 -7.03 11.96
C SER A 53 -21.18 -6.67 10.85
N PRO A 54 -22.49 -6.72 11.14
CA PRO A 54 -23.54 -6.58 10.10
C PRO A 54 -23.46 -5.29 9.29
N MET A 55 -22.97 -4.20 9.88
CA MET A 55 -22.87 -2.92 9.18
C MET A 55 -21.62 -2.82 8.30
N VAL A 56 -20.51 -3.41 8.72
CA VAL A 56 -19.24 -3.37 7.97
C VAL A 56 -19.23 -4.40 6.84
N SER A 57 -19.62 -5.64 7.13
CA SER A 57 -19.62 -6.74 6.14
C SER A 57 -20.55 -6.48 4.96
N LYS A 58 -21.61 -5.66 5.15
CA LYS A 58 -22.54 -5.26 4.09
C LYS A 58 -21.87 -4.42 3.00
N GLU A 59 -20.87 -3.61 3.35
CA GLU A 59 -20.23 -2.66 2.42
C GLU A 59 -19.20 -3.31 1.50
N LYS A 60 -18.84 -4.58 1.77
CA LYS A 60 -17.93 -5.35 0.92
C LYS A 60 -16.58 -4.65 0.67
N PHE A 61 -16.02 -4.03 1.72
CA PHE A 61 -14.68 -3.46 1.62
C PHE A 61 -13.65 -4.54 1.32
N GLU A 62 -12.78 -4.26 0.37
CA GLU A 62 -11.58 -5.05 0.14
C GLU A 62 -10.53 -4.68 1.18
N VAL A 63 -10.10 -5.66 1.97
CA VAL A 63 -9.15 -5.43 3.09
C VAL A 63 -8.24 -6.62 3.24
N ASP A 64 -6.95 -6.35 3.44
CA ASP A 64 -5.96 -7.37 3.78
C ASP A 64 -5.40 -7.12 5.18
N PHE A 65 -5.48 -8.14 6.04
CA PHE A 65 -4.81 -8.18 7.34
C PHE A 65 -3.57 -9.06 7.20
N PHE A 66 -2.39 -8.51 7.45
CA PHE A 66 -1.12 -9.18 7.19
C PHE A 66 -0.12 -9.09 8.35
N ALA A 67 0.80 -10.05 8.38
CA ALA A 67 1.99 -10.00 9.21
C ALA A 67 3.15 -9.38 8.43
N LEU A 68 4.00 -8.62 9.11
CA LEU A 68 5.22 -8.06 8.55
C LEU A 68 6.41 -9.00 8.80
N GLN A 69 7.17 -9.24 7.75
CA GLN A 69 8.41 -10.00 7.79
C GLN A 69 9.56 -9.19 7.18
N GLN A 70 10.79 -9.48 7.63
CA GLN A 70 12.01 -8.81 7.15
C GLN A 70 11.91 -7.27 7.19
N ASN A 71 11.26 -6.78 8.25
CA ASN A 71 10.89 -5.38 8.44
C ASN A 71 12.04 -4.50 9.01
N GLY A 72 13.24 -5.07 9.15
CA GLY A 72 14.40 -4.39 9.73
C GLY A 72 14.22 -4.11 11.21
N TRP A 73 14.38 -2.86 11.58
CA TRP A 73 14.22 -2.35 12.96
C TRP A 73 12.91 -1.56 13.18
N ASP A 74 11.99 -1.58 12.23
CA ASP A 74 10.65 -1.01 12.42
C ASP A 74 9.88 -1.88 13.44
N GLU A 75 9.24 -1.23 14.42
CA GLU A 75 8.56 -1.92 15.52
C GLU A 75 7.21 -2.51 15.13
N SER A 76 6.70 -2.21 13.94
CA SER A 76 5.45 -2.79 13.46
C SER A 76 5.60 -4.29 13.21
N THR A 77 4.63 -5.05 13.70
CA THR A 77 4.58 -6.50 13.54
C THR A 77 3.51 -6.94 12.55
N HIS A 78 2.45 -6.14 12.43
CA HIS A 78 1.28 -6.41 11.59
C HIS A 78 0.81 -5.14 10.89
N GLY A 79 -0.06 -5.32 9.91
CA GLY A 79 -0.73 -4.21 9.25
C GLY A 79 -2.09 -4.60 8.69
N VAL A 80 -2.79 -3.56 8.26
CA VAL A 80 -4.06 -3.66 7.55
C VAL A 80 -4.02 -2.71 6.37
N SER A 81 -4.23 -3.24 5.18
CA SER A 81 -4.48 -2.46 3.97
C SER A 81 -5.96 -2.44 3.66
N TRP A 82 -6.52 -1.25 3.48
CA TRP A 82 -7.87 -1.04 2.98
C TRP A 82 -7.78 -0.48 1.58
N TYR A 83 -8.51 -1.08 0.65
CA TYR A 83 -8.55 -0.67 -0.74
C TYR A 83 -9.90 -0.04 -1.05
N PHE A 84 -9.90 1.14 -1.66
CA PHE A 84 -11.10 1.91 -1.95
C PHE A 84 -11.15 2.31 -3.41
N LYS A 85 -12.27 2.04 -4.06
CA LYS A 85 -12.51 2.42 -5.47
C LYS A 85 -12.62 3.94 -5.64
N ASP A 86 -13.18 4.60 -4.63
CA ASP A 86 -13.43 6.04 -4.66
C ASP A 86 -13.42 6.67 -3.27
N ALA A 87 -13.57 8.00 -3.23
CA ALA A 87 -13.58 8.78 -2.00
C ALA A 87 -14.84 8.53 -1.13
N ASP A 88 -15.98 8.15 -1.73
CA ASP A 88 -17.21 7.87 -0.99
C ASP A 88 -17.06 6.58 -0.19
N GLN A 89 -16.46 5.56 -0.78
CA GLN A 89 -16.15 4.30 -0.08
C GLN A 89 -15.15 4.53 1.06
N TYR A 90 -14.11 5.34 0.85
CA TYR A 90 -13.18 5.74 1.90
C TYR A 90 -13.89 6.47 3.06
N ALA A 91 -14.72 7.47 2.74
CA ALA A 91 -15.48 8.22 3.74
C ALA A 91 -16.44 7.31 4.52
N LYS A 92 -17.07 6.35 3.83
CA LYS A 92 -17.99 5.38 4.44
C LYS A 92 -17.28 4.47 5.44
N ALA A 93 -16.09 3.98 5.12
CA ALA A 93 -15.29 3.19 6.05
C ALA A 93 -14.96 3.99 7.34
N GLY A 94 -14.55 5.25 7.19
CA GLY A 94 -14.28 6.16 8.29
C GLY A 94 -15.53 6.42 9.15
N GLU A 95 -16.69 6.65 8.53
CA GLU A 95 -17.97 6.80 9.23
C GLU A 95 -18.29 5.57 10.08
N LEU A 96 -18.24 4.37 9.49
CA LEU A 96 -18.55 3.11 10.19
C LEU A 96 -17.60 2.87 11.37
N PHE A 97 -16.31 3.11 11.15
CA PHE A 97 -15.30 3.00 12.20
C PHE A 97 -15.57 3.97 13.36
N ALA A 98 -15.91 5.22 13.06
CA ALA A 98 -16.12 6.27 14.07
C ALA A 98 -17.42 6.11 14.85
N THR A 99 -18.53 5.80 14.16
CA THR A 99 -19.89 5.99 14.70
C THR A 99 -20.57 4.70 15.16
N THR A 100 -20.19 3.53 14.61
CA THR A 100 -20.88 2.29 14.92
C THR A 100 -20.51 1.71 16.30
N LYS A 101 -21.38 0.85 16.82
CA LYS A 101 -21.08 0.07 18.02
C LYS A 101 -19.86 -0.84 17.78
N ALA A 102 -19.80 -1.50 16.62
CA ALA A 102 -18.70 -2.37 16.25
C ALA A 102 -17.36 -1.60 16.21
N GLY A 103 -17.32 -0.41 15.60
CA GLY A 103 -16.13 0.43 15.57
C GLY A 103 -15.67 0.88 16.96
N ARG A 104 -16.61 1.23 17.86
CA ARG A 104 -16.26 1.55 19.26
C ARG A 104 -15.70 0.35 20.01
N GLU A 105 -16.32 -0.83 19.86
CA GLU A 105 -15.84 -2.06 20.49
C GLU A 105 -14.46 -2.44 19.97
N PHE A 106 -14.22 -2.33 18.67
CA PHE A 106 -12.93 -2.59 18.07
C PHE A 106 -11.84 -1.66 18.63
N ARG A 107 -12.05 -0.34 18.61
CA ARG A 107 -11.08 0.62 19.20
C ARG A 107 -10.80 0.32 20.67
N LYS A 108 -11.85 -0.01 21.45
CA LYS A 108 -11.67 -0.41 22.86
C LYS A 108 -10.84 -1.66 23.00
N SER A 109 -11.03 -2.67 22.12
CA SER A 109 -10.22 -3.88 22.12
C SER A 109 -8.76 -3.59 21.80
N MET A 110 -8.47 -2.79 20.76
CA MET A 110 -7.10 -2.40 20.40
C MET A 110 -6.41 -1.66 21.55
N ASN A 111 -7.10 -0.72 22.21
CA ASN A 111 -6.55 0.00 23.36
C ASN A 111 -6.27 -0.93 24.54
N ASN A 112 -7.15 -1.91 24.82
CA ASN A 112 -6.94 -2.87 25.91
C ASN A 112 -5.78 -3.85 25.64
N LEU A 113 -5.48 -4.10 24.37
CA LEU A 113 -4.35 -4.92 23.90
C LEU A 113 -3.05 -4.11 23.76
N GLU A 114 -3.09 -2.82 24.13
CA GLU A 114 -1.95 -1.92 24.02
C GLU A 114 -1.33 -1.88 22.61
N VAL A 115 -2.21 -1.97 21.58
CA VAL A 115 -1.78 -1.88 20.18
C VAL A 115 -1.31 -0.47 19.89
N GLU A 116 -0.07 -0.35 19.44
CA GLU A 116 0.53 0.92 19.04
C GLU A 116 0.52 1.07 17.51
N THR A 117 -0.12 2.12 17.01
CA THR A 117 -0.05 2.47 15.59
C THR A 117 1.29 3.14 15.31
N ILE A 118 2.10 2.51 14.46
CA ILE A 118 3.43 3.00 14.06
C ILE A 118 3.31 3.88 12.81
N SER A 119 2.44 3.50 11.87
CA SER A 119 2.23 4.23 10.63
C SER A 119 0.76 4.19 10.22
N ASP A 120 0.27 5.33 9.73
CA ASP A 120 -1.07 5.51 9.18
C ASP A 120 -0.92 6.37 7.92
N THR A 121 -1.11 5.76 6.74
CA THR A 121 -0.87 6.43 5.47
C THR A 121 -2.04 6.27 4.52
N LEU A 122 -2.36 7.33 3.78
CA LEU A 122 -3.23 7.29 2.61
C LEU A 122 -2.38 7.40 1.36
N THR A 123 -2.48 6.42 0.49
CA THR A 123 -1.79 6.37 -0.79
C THR A 123 -2.80 6.36 -1.94
N VAL A 124 -2.33 6.79 -3.11
CA VAL A 124 -3.06 6.71 -4.37
C VAL A 124 -2.23 5.88 -5.35
N HIS A 125 -2.87 4.94 -6.02
CA HIS A 125 -2.21 4.16 -7.05
C HIS A 125 -1.91 5.03 -8.28
N SER A 126 -0.63 5.22 -8.58
CA SER A 126 -0.15 5.97 -9.74
C SER A 126 0.06 5.06 -10.96
N TYR A 127 0.27 3.77 -10.72
CA TYR A 127 0.39 2.72 -11.73
C TYR A 127 0.16 1.36 -11.06
N GLY A 128 -0.49 0.45 -11.78
CA GLY A 128 -0.67 -0.92 -11.34
C GLY A 128 -0.94 -1.85 -12.51
N LYS A 129 -0.48 -3.10 -12.40
CA LYS A 129 -0.71 -4.14 -13.39
C LYS A 129 -0.83 -5.50 -12.71
N VAL A 130 -1.87 -6.24 -13.04
CA VAL A 130 -2.01 -7.66 -12.70
C VAL A 130 -1.50 -8.46 -13.89
N LEU A 131 -0.59 -9.39 -13.69
CA LEU A 131 0.03 -10.21 -14.73
C LEU A 131 -0.52 -11.63 -14.75
N ALA A 132 -0.78 -12.22 -13.59
CA ALA A 132 -1.23 -13.60 -13.47
C ALA A 132 -2.04 -13.82 -12.17
N GLY A 133 -2.94 -14.82 -12.22
CA GLY A 133 -3.75 -15.22 -11.07
C GLY A 133 -4.89 -14.24 -10.75
N GLU A 134 -5.61 -14.57 -9.69
CA GLU A 134 -6.58 -13.68 -9.05
C GLU A 134 -5.91 -12.97 -7.88
N THR A 135 -6.40 -11.80 -7.50
CA THR A 135 -5.82 -11.04 -6.37
C THR A 135 -5.90 -11.80 -5.06
N ALA A 136 -6.92 -12.65 -4.89
CA ALA A 136 -7.08 -13.53 -3.72
C ALA A 136 -5.95 -14.56 -3.55
N ASP A 137 -5.25 -14.91 -4.62
CA ASP A 137 -4.13 -15.85 -4.59
C ASP A 137 -2.82 -15.19 -4.18
N ASN A 138 -2.77 -13.86 -4.18
CA ASN A 138 -1.58 -13.08 -3.86
C ASN A 138 -1.47 -12.86 -2.36
N VAL A 139 -0.88 -13.81 -1.65
CA VAL A 139 -0.75 -13.78 -0.19
C VAL A 139 0.59 -13.21 0.30
N VAL A 140 1.50 -12.87 -0.59
CA VAL A 140 2.80 -12.26 -0.27
C VAL A 140 2.97 -10.99 -1.08
N SER A 141 3.39 -9.91 -0.43
CA SER A 141 3.72 -8.65 -1.09
C SER A 141 5.09 -8.17 -0.64
N LEU A 142 5.95 -7.84 -1.59
CA LEU A 142 7.18 -7.11 -1.32
C LEU A 142 6.92 -5.62 -1.47
N ARG A 143 7.41 -4.82 -0.54
CA ARG A 143 7.26 -3.36 -0.52
C ARG A 143 8.61 -2.66 -0.49
N TRP A 144 8.72 -1.57 -1.24
CA TRP A 144 9.89 -0.67 -1.26
C TRP A 144 9.42 0.76 -1.12
N SER A 145 9.73 1.37 0.02
CA SER A 145 9.40 2.77 0.30
C SER A 145 10.53 3.67 -0.15
N LEU A 146 10.19 4.72 -0.88
CA LEU A 146 11.13 5.61 -1.56
C LEU A 146 10.84 7.08 -1.24
N GLU A 147 11.91 7.89 -1.14
CA GLU A 147 11.83 9.34 -1.32
C GLU A 147 12.12 9.65 -2.79
N VAL A 148 11.09 9.91 -3.57
CA VAL A 148 11.23 10.30 -4.98
C VAL A 148 11.36 11.82 -5.06
N THR A 149 12.48 12.29 -5.59
CA THR A 149 12.82 13.71 -5.68
C THR A 149 12.41 14.35 -7.00
N ASP A 150 12.26 13.55 -8.06
CA ASP A 150 11.79 13.97 -9.39
C ASP A 150 10.81 12.92 -9.96
N PRO A 151 9.51 12.99 -9.58
CA PRO A 151 8.51 12.03 -10.05
C PRO A 151 8.35 11.99 -11.57
N ALA A 152 8.51 13.14 -12.24
CA ALA A 152 8.35 13.21 -13.69
C ALA A 152 9.39 12.38 -14.46
N LYS A 153 10.57 12.16 -13.87
CA LYS A 153 11.62 11.29 -14.41
C LYS A 153 11.58 9.89 -13.83
N PHE A 154 11.29 9.76 -12.55
CA PHE A 154 11.28 8.47 -11.87
C PHE A 154 10.16 7.55 -12.39
N VAL A 155 8.92 8.05 -12.48
CA VAL A 155 7.75 7.21 -12.82
C VAL A 155 7.90 6.55 -14.20
N PRO A 156 8.21 7.27 -15.30
CA PRO A 156 8.42 6.64 -16.60
C PRO A 156 9.59 5.64 -16.61
N LEU A 157 10.68 5.96 -15.90
CA LEU A 157 11.83 5.08 -15.78
C LEU A 157 11.46 3.77 -15.11
N TRP A 158 10.73 3.84 -13.98
CA TRP A 158 10.26 2.69 -13.25
C TRP A 158 9.25 1.84 -14.05
N VAL A 159 8.27 2.47 -14.72
CA VAL A 159 7.28 1.78 -15.56
C VAL A 159 7.96 1.02 -16.69
N ASN A 160 8.92 1.64 -17.39
CA ASN A 160 9.66 0.99 -18.47
C ASN A 160 10.49 -0.20 -17.95
N PHE A 161 11.13 -0.04 -16.79
CA PHE A 161 11.85 -1.12 -16.14
C PHE A 161 10.92 -2.28 -15.78
N SER A 162 9.80 -2.01 -15.10
CA SER A 162 8.85 -3.03 -14.67
C SER A 162 8.29 -3.82 -15.86
N LYS A 163 7.92 -3.14 -16.94
CA LYS A 163 7.51 -3.80 -18.19
C LYS A 163 8.61 -4.66 -18.81
N SER A 164 9.86 -4.27 -18.69
CA SER A 164 10.99 -5.01 -19.29
C SER A 164 11.27 -6.36 -18.63
N ILE A 165 10.84 -6.54 -17.37
CA ILE A 165 11.02 -7.78 -16.60
C ILE A 165 9.81 -8.72 -16.65
N GLU A 166 8.66 -8.31 -17.21
CA GLU A 166 7.45 -9.14 -17.33
C GLU A 166 7.68 -10.45 -18.11
N LYS A 167 8.68 -10.48 -18.97
CA LYS A 167 9.03 -11.63 -19.82
C LYS A 167 9.66 -12.80 -19.07
N TYR A 168 10.05 -12.60 -17.82
CA TYR A 168 10.72 -13.63 -17.03
C TYR A 168 9.72 -14.48 -16.24
N ASP A 169 10.02 -15.76 -16.10
CA ASP A 169 9.23 -16.73 -15.35
C ASP A 169 9.26 -16.52 -13.82
N TRP A 170 10.27 -15.79 -13.34
CA TRP A 170 10.39 -15.37 -11.96
C TRP A 170 9.69 -14.02 -11.66
N THR A 171 8.97 -13.43 -12.61
CA THR A 171 8.30 -12.14 -12.38
C THR A 171 7.16 -12.24 -11.36
N SER A 172 6.73 -11.10 -10.82
CA SER A 172 5.59 -11.03 -9.89
C SER A 172 4.26 -11.29 -10.60
N ASN A 173 3.23 -11.70 -9.84
CA ASN A 173 1.86 -11.82 -10.35
C ASN A 173 1.20 -10.47 -10.61
N GLY A 174 1.66 -9.45 -9.92
CA GLY A 174 1.26 -8.07 -10.09
C GLY A 174 2.27 -7.13 -9.49
N TYR A 175 2.26 -5.90 -9.94
CA TYR A 175 3.14 -4.86 -9.42
C TYR A 175 2.50 -3.49 -9.55
N GLY A 176 2.95 -2.54 -8.74
CA GLY A 176 2.46 -1.18 -8.83
C GLY A 176 3.32 -0.15 -8.11
N LEU A 177 2.95 1.09 -8.35
CA LEU A 177 3.52 2.28 -7.75
C LEU A 177 2.42 3.11 -7.11
N GLN A 178 2.62 3.47 -5.87
CA GLN A 178 1.72 4.32 -5.09
C GLN A 178 2.41 5.63 -4.74
N THR A 179 1.64 6.71 -4.71
CA THR A 179 2.06 8.01 -4.18
C THR A 179 1.43 8.22 -2.81
N HIS A 180 2.25 8.61 -1.82
CA HIS A 180 1.77 8.96 -0.49
C HIS A 180 1.12 10.34 -0.52
N TYR A 181 -0.17 10.41 -0.17
CA TYR A 181 -0.93 11.66 -0.09
C TYR A 181 -0.92 12.24 1.31
N LEU A 182 -1.14 11.40 2.31
CA LEU A 182 -1.20 11.79 3.73
C LEU A 182 -0.44 10.77 4.58
N GLY A 183 -0.06 11.16 5.80
CA GLY A 183 0.53 10.25 6.79
C GLY A 183 2.04 10.03 6.64
N ASN A 184 2.76 10.92 5.95
CA ASN A 184 4.20 10.78 5.70
C ASN A 184 5.06 10.80 6.98
N ASN A 185 4.56 11.26 8.11
CA ASN A 185 5.21 11.27 9.44
C ASN A 185 6.66 11.82 9.46
N GLY A 186 7.03 12.69 8.52
CA GLY A 186 8.38 13.25 8.42
C GLY A 186 9.46 12.27 7.95
N THR A 187 9.11 11.05 7.54
CA THR A 187 10.07 10.04 7.06
C THR A 187 10.70 10.38 5.71
N GLY A 188 10.09 11.30 4.98
CA GLY A 188 10.46 11.64 3.60
C GLY A 188 10.03 10.59 2.57
N ILE A 189 9.26 9.56 2.97
CA ILE A 189 8.69 8.59 2.03
C ILE A 189 7.59 9.29 1.24
N THR A 190 7.70 9.26 -0.09
CA THR A 190 6.75 9.89 -1.01
C THR A 190 6.06 8.88 -1.91
N HIS A 191 6.70 7.74 -2.16
CA HIS A 191 6.21 6.68 -3.02
C HIS A 191 6.50 5.32 -2.43
N GLU A 192 5.68 4.35 -2.83
CA GLU A 192 5.88 2.95 -2.52
C GLU A 192 5.70 2.10 -3.77
N ILE A 193 6.66 1.20 -4.02
CA ILE A 193 6.55 0.15 -5.02
C ILE A 193 6.07 -1.10 -4.31
N TRP A 194 5.19 -1.85 -4.95
CA TRP A 194 4.79 -3.18 -4.49
C TRP A 194 4.90 -4.21 -5.62
N ALA A 195 5.12 -5.45 -5.23
CA ALA A 195 5.03 -6.61 -6.10
C ALA A 195 4.42 -7.79 -5.34
N SER A 196 3.45 -8.49 -5.93
CA SER A 196 2.67 -9.54 -5.28
C SER A 196 2.97 -10.94 -5.82
N PHE A 197 2.80 -11.95 -4.95
CA PHE A 197 3.17 -13.34 -5.20
C PHE A 197 2.23 -14.30 -4.48
N ASN A 198 2.10 -15.52 -4.99
CA ASN A 198 1.34 -16.57 -4.32
C ASN A 198 2.08 -17.15 -3.12
N THR A 199 3.40 -17.16 -3.13
CA THR A 199 4.22 -17.75 -2.07
C THR A 199 5.46 -16.93 -1.74
N VAL A 200 6.01 -17.16 -0.55
CA VAL A 200 7.32 -16.59 -0.16
C VAL A 200 8.43 -17.08 -1.08
N GLN A 201 8.35 -18.33 -1.56
CA GLN A 201 9.34 -18.89 -2.49
C GLN A 201 9.37 -18.11 -3.81
N ASP A 202 8.20 -17.75 -4.36
CA ASP A 202 8.12 -16.94 -5.58
C ASP A 202 8.69 -15.53 -5.35
N ALA A 203 8.39 -14.91 -4.22
CA ALA A 203 8.95 -13.62 -3.83
C ALA A 203 10.49 -13.65 -3.72
N LEU A 204 11.06 -14.71 -3.16
CA LEU A 204 12.52 -14.89 -3.09
C LEU A 204 13.13 -15.20 -4.44
N ALA A 205 12.45 -15.98 -5.29
CA ALA A 205 12.88 -16.23 -6.67
C ALA A 205 12.91 -14.92 -7.48
N PHE A 206 11.87 -14.08 -7.32
CA PHE A 206 11.83 -12.74 -7.91
C PHE A 206 13.03 -11.90 -7.49
N LEU A 207 13.32 -11.79 -6.18
CA LEU A 207 14.46 -11.01 -5.70
C LEU A 207 15.79 -11.51 -6.25
N SER A 208 15.97 -12.83 -6.35
CA SER A 208 17.16 -13.44 -6.94
C SER A 208 17.26 -13.14 -8.43
N GLY A 209 16.18 -13.35 -9.19
CA GLY A 209 16.12 -13.05 -10.62
C GLY A 209 16.36 -11.58 -10.91
N LEU A 210 15.73 -10.70 -10.14
CA LEU A 210 15.86 -9.25 -10.24
C LEU A 210 17.32 -8.82 -10.08
N ASN A 211 17.98 -9.24 -9.01
CA ASN A 211 19.37 -8.85 -8.72
C ASN A 211 20.38 -9.35 -9.75
N ASN A 212 20.06 -10.43 -10.47
CA ASN A 212 20.90 -11.00 -11.51
C ASN A 212 20.52 -10.54 -12.92
N SER A 213 19.45 -9.71 -13.05
CA SER A 213 18.98 -9.27 -14.36
C SER A 213 19.78 -8.09 -14.91
N LYS A 214 19.96 -8.08 -16.23
CA LYS A 214 20.57 -6.95 -16.94
C LYS A 214 19.71 -5.70 -16.80
N GLU A 215 18.39 -5.85 -16.84
CA GLU A 215 17.42 -4.77 -16.74
C GLU A 215 17.56 -4.02 -15.41
N PHE A 216 17.71 -4.75 -14.29
CA PHE A 216 17.93 -4.13 -12.99
C PHE A 216 19.31 -3.47 -12.88
N ALA A 217 20.35 -4.07 -13.44
CA ALA A 217 21.68 -3.46 -13.49
C ALA A 217 21.70 -2.13 -14.27
N GLU A 218 20.87 -1.99 -15.31
CA GLU A 218 20.72 -0.77 -16.08
C GLU A 218 19.78 0.27 -15.41
N TYR A 219 18.74 -0.21 -14.71
CA TYR A 219 17.75 0.62 -14.02
C TYR A 219 18.30 1.23 -12.74
N SER A 220 18.91 0.41 -11.88
CA SER A 220 19.25 0.77 -10.51
C SER A 220 20.14 2.04 -10.39
N PRO A 221 21.20 2.23 -11.20
CA PRO A 221 21.98 3.46 -11.15
C PRO A 221 21.16 4.70 -11.51
N LYS A 222 20.32 4.61 -12.55
CA LYS A 222 19.50 5.72 -13.02
C LYS A 222 18.40 6.10 -12.02
N SER A 223 17.78 5.10 -11.38
CA SER A 223 16.72 5.38 -10.40
C SER A 223 17.23 6.15 -9.19
N ARG A 224 18.50 5.92 -8.78
CA ARG A 224 19.16 6.63 -7.67
C ARG A 224 19.38 8.12 -7.93
N GLU A 225 19.34 8.56 -9.18
CA GLU A 225 19.41 10.00 -9.51
C GLU A 225 18.11 10.73 -9.11
N TYR A 226 16.97 10.01 -9.07
CA TYR A 226 15.64 10.58 -8.87
C TYR A 226 14.94 10.05 -7.61
N SER A 227 15.53 9.08 -6.93
CA SER A 227 14.95 8.51 -5.72
C SER A 227 16.01 8.06 -4.72
N LYS A 228 15.60 8.05 -3.43
CA LYS A 228 16.38 7.47 -2.34
C LYS A 228 15.58 6.32 -1.74
N PHE A 229 16.21 5.17 -1.62
CA PHE A 229 15.65 4.05 -0.89
C PHE A 229 15.54 4.38 0.60
N LYS A 230 14.39 4.08 1.22
CA LYS A 230 14.14 4.29 2.64
C LYS A 230 14.08 2.96 3.40
N ARG A 231 13.20 2.06 2.98
CA ARG A 231 13.06 0.73 3.57
C ARG A 231 12.43 -0.25 2.59
N SER A 232 12.53 -1.54 2.91
CA SER A 232 11.73 -2.60 2.28
C SER A 232 11.27 -3.57 3.36
N TYR A 233 10.17 -4.24 3.07
CA TYR A 233 9.59 -5.26 3.93
C TYR A 233 8.75 -6.23 3.12
N MET A 234 8.39 -7.34 3.74
CA MET A 234 7.48 -8.34 3.20
C MET A 234 6.20 -8.35 4.02
N GLU A 235 5.08 -8.29 3.34
CA GLU A 235 3.75 -8.53 3.89
C GLU A 235 3.38 -9.99 3.59
N VAL A 236 2.88 -10.69 4.60
CA VAL A 236 2.29 -12.03 4.43
C VAL A 236 0.85 -11.95 4.89
N SER A 237 -0.08 -12.09 3.96
CA SER A 237 -1.52 -12.02 4.23
C SER A 237 -1.92 -13.13 5.20
N LEU A 238 -2.63 -12.74 6.25
CA LEU A 238 -3.24 -13.65 7.21
C LEU A 238 -4.72 -13.84 6.88
N LYS A 239 -5.36 -12.82 6.36
CA LYS A 239 -6.74 -12.89 5.87
C LYS A 239 -7.08 -11.74 4.96
N GLN A 240 -7.66 -12.06 3.81
CA GLN A 240 -8.28 -11.12 2.90
C GLN A 240 -9.81 -11.13 3.08
N TYR A 241 -10.41 -9.94 3.03
CA TYR A 241 -11.84 -9.73 3.07
C TYR A 241 -12.28 -9.18 1.72
N ASN A 242 -13.25 -9.87 1.09
CA ASN A 242 -13.82 -9.49 -0.20
C ASN A 242 -12.76 -9.13 -1.27
N PRO A 243 -11.75 -9.97 -1.51
CA PRO A 243 -10.80 -9.73 -2.58
C PRO A 243 -11.53 -9.74 -3.92
N ASP A 244 -11.21 -8.79 -4.80
CA ASP A 244 -11.78 -8.70 -6.17
C ASP A 244 -11.14 -9.72 -7.12
#